data_98689048a976cccc893c3e4e5894de9d
#
_entry.id   98689048a976cccc893c3e4e5894de9d
#
_cell.length_a   1.000
_cell.length_b   1.000
_cell.length_c   1.000
_cell.angle_alpha   90.00
_cell.angle_beta   90.00
_cell.angle_gamma   90.00
#
_symmetry.space_group_name_H-M   'P 1'
#
loop_
_entity.id
_entity.type
_entity.pdbx_description
1 polymer ?
#
loop_
_entity_poly.entity_id
_entity_poly.type
_entity_poly.pdbx_seq_one_letter_code
_entity_poly.pdbx_strand_id
1 'polypeptide(L)'
;MPAQTIQTMPREEFIEKNLGLVHACAGRFKSRGIEYEELYAAGCLGLVKAVDGFDTTRGVCFSTYAVPVILGEIKKLFRDGGTVKVSRSLKELGLKVNAERERCLKHTGQEPGVAQLAEILQTTPEQIALAIRASLPALSLTPSNDEDGNREWDVPVDSPEE
;
A
#
# COMPACT_ATOMS: atom_id res chain seq x y z
N MET A 1 -21.49 -8.48 -14.42
CA MET A 1 -22.68 -7.67 -14.79
C MET A 1 -22.52 -7.25 -16.23
N PRO A 2 -23.48 -7.51 -17.13
CA PRO A 2 -23.41 -7.12 -18.53
C PRO A 2 -23.55 -5.59 -18.69
N ALA A 3 -22.94 -5.05 -19.74
CA ALA A 3 -22.85 -3.61 -20.03
C ALA A 3 -24.21 -2.86 -20.11
N GLN A 4 -25.29 -3.55 -20.35
CA GLN A 4 -26.65 -2.98 -20.47
C GLN A 4 -27.23 -2.44 -19.15
N THR A 5 -26.71 -2.88 -17.98
CA THR A 5 -27.23 -2.48 -16.67
C THR A 5 -26.77 -1.07 -16.26
N ILE A 6 -25.69 -0.55 -16.87
CA ILE A 6 -25.09 0.74 -16.53
C ILE A 6 -25.92 1.92 -17.08
N GLN A 7 -26.58 1.74 -18.23
CA GLN A 7 -27.32 2.84 -18.90
C GLN A 7 -28.67 3.16 -18.26
N THR A 8 -29.23 2.26 -17.45
CA THR A 8 -30.57 2.37 -16.87
C THR A 8 -30.59 2.68 -15.37
N MET A 9 -29.42 2.63 -14.71
CA MET A 9 -29.32 2.78 -13.25
C MET A 9 -28.73 4.14 -12.87
N PRO A 10 -29.26 4.81 -11.83
CA PRO A 10 -28.64 6.02 -11.28
C PRO A 10 -27.17 5.75 -10.90
N ARG A 11 -26.31 6.74 -11.15
CA ARG A 11 -24.85 6.64 -10.89
C ARG A 11 -24.55 6.22 -9.45
N GLU A 12 -25.27 6.76 -8.49
CA GLU A 12 -25.10 6.47 -7.06
C GLU A 12 -25.40 5.01 -6.75
N GLU A 13 -26.53 4.50 -7.21
CA GLU A 13 -26.91 3.11 -7.05
C GLU A 13 -25.94 2.14 -7.71
N PHE A 14 -25.35 2.54 -8.85
CA PHE A 14 -24.33 1.74 -9.52
C PHE A 14 -23.04 1.68 -8.70
N ILE A 15 -22.61 2.80 -8.07
CA ILE A 15 -21.46 2.83 -7.17
C ILE A 15 -21.71 1.92 -5.97
N GLU A 16 -22.86 2.05 -5.30
CA GLU A 16 -23.20 1.25 -4.12
C GLU A 16 -23.17 -0.26 -4.40
N LYS A 17 -23.74 -0.70 -5.52
CA LYS A 17 -23.73 -2.11 -5.93
C LYS A 17 -22.32 -2.66 -6.21
N ASN A 18 -21.36 -1.80 -6.49
CA ASN A 18 -19.99 -2.19 -6.79
C ASN A 18 -18.99 -1.97 -5.64
N LEU A 19 -19.44 -1.51 -4.45
CA LEU A 19 -18.57 -1.34 -3.28
C LEU A 19 -17.87 -2.64 -2.86
N GLY A 20 -18.44 -3.80 -3.16
CA GLY A 20 -17.79 -5.10 -2.94
C GLY A 20 -16.44 -5.24 -3.66
N LEU A 21 -16.24 -4.59 -4.81
CA LEU A 21 -14.95 -4.56 -5.50
C LEU A 21 -13.90 -3.78 -4.69
N VAL A 22 -14.32 -2.69 -4.02
CA VAL A 22 -13.44 -1.90 -3.16
C VAL A 22 -12.99 -2.71 -1.97
N HIS A 23 -13.92 -3.39 -1.28
CA HIS A 23 -13.60 -4.29 -0.17
C HIS A 23 -12.61 -5.39 -0.57
N ALA A 24 -12.83 -6.03 -1.72
CA ALA A 24 -11.94 -7.07 -2.23
C ALA A 24 -10.54 -6.51 -2.55
N CYS A 25 -10.44 -5.30 -3.12
CA CYS A 25 -9.18 -4.66 -3.43
C CYS A 25 -8.44 -4.19 -2.18
N ALA A 26 -9.11 -3.49 -1.27
CA ALA A 26 -8.54 -2.98 -0.01
C ALA A 26 -8.07 -4.12 0.91
N GLY A 27 -8.84 -5.21 0.96
CA GLY A 27 -8.49 -6.38 1.76
C GLY A 27 -7.13 -7.01 1.42
N ARG A 28 -6.65 -6.85 0.18
CA ARG A 28 -5.33 -7.36 -0.26
C ARG A 28 -4.15 -6.58 0.31
N PHE A 29 -4.41 -5.40 0.87
CA PHE A 29 -3.38 -4.50 1.42
C PHE A 29 -3.44 -4.37 2.93
N LYS A 30 -4.32 -5.12 3.62
CA LYS A 30 -4.34 -5.18 5.09
C LYS A 30 -2.95 -5.52 5.63
N SER A 31 -2.63 -5.00 6.79
CA SER A 31 -1.36 -5.23 7.51
C SER A 31 -0.10 -4.69 6.80
N ARG A 32 -0.25 -3.71 5.91
CA ARG A 32 0.88 -3.06 5.21
C ARG A 32 1.20 -1.66 5.73
N GLY A 33 0.81 -1.34 6.97
CA GLY A 33 1.13 -0.07 7.62
C GLY A 33 0.21 1.11 7.25
N ILE A 34 -0.94 0.84 6.61
CA ILE A 34 -2.01 1.82 6.36
C ILE A 34 -3.30 1.23 6.94
N GLU A 35 -4.07 2.08 7.62
CA GLU A 35 -5.36 1.70 8.18
C GLU A 35 -6.34 1.27 7.09
N TYR A 36 -7.22 0.31 7.45
CA TYR A 36 -8.15 -0.25 6.46
C TYR A 36 -9.13 0.80 5.93
N GLU A 37 -9.57 1.71 6.78
CA GLU A 37 -10.46 2.82 6.44
C GLU A 37 -9.86 3.73 5.37
N GLU A 38 -8.56 4.03 5.46
CA GLU A 38 -7.84 4.82 4.46
C GLU A 38 -7.74 4.07 3.13
N LEU A 39 -7.40 2.77 3.19
CA LEU A 39 -7.36 1.92 1.99
C LEU A 39 -8.72 1.86 1.31
N TYR A 40 -9.78 1.73 2.10
CA TYR A 40 -11.15 1.69 1.62
C TYR A 40 -11.59 3.02 1.00
N ALA A 41 -11.31 4.14 1.67
CA ALA A 41 -11.62 5.48 1.17
C ALA A 41 -10.91 5.76 -0.17
N ALA A 42 -9.63 5.44 -0.29
CA ALA A 42 -8.89 5.55 -1.55
C ALA A 42 -9.47 4.62 -2.63
N GLY A 43 -9.88 3.43 -2.25
CA GLY A 43 -10.55 2.49 -3.15
C GLY A 43 -11.90 3.02 -3.64
N CYS A 44 -12.70 3.66 -2.79
CA CYS A 44 -13.96 4.31 -3.17
C CYS A 44 -13.70 5.44 -4.18
N LEU A 45 -12.66 6.27 -3.99
CA LEU A 45 -12.27 7.28 -4.97
C LEU A 45 -11.92 6.64 -6.31
N GLY A 46 -11.21 5.50 -6.29
CA GLY A 46 -10.90 4.72 -7.48
C GLY A 46 -12.16 4.20 -8.18
N LEU A 47 -13.14 3.69 -7.42
CA LEU A 47 -14.42 3.22 -7.96
C LEU A 47 -15.21 4.35 -8.63
N VAL A 48 -15.30 5.53 -7.99
CA VAL A 48 -15.97 6.71 -8.56
C VAL A 48 -15.32 7.09 -9.89
N LYS A 49 -13.98 7.20 -9.94
CA LYS A 49 -13.24 7.46 -11.18
C LYS A 49 -13.48 6.40 -12.26
N ALA A 50 -13.59 5.14 -11.84
CA ALA A 50 -13.88 4.05 -12.77
C ALA A 50 -15.29 4.15 -13.34
N VAL A 51 -16.30 4.53 -12.56
CA VAL A 51 -17.66 4.75 -13.03
C VAL A 51 -17.71 5.89 -14.03
N ASP A 52 -17.04 7.01 -13.71
CA ASP A 52 -17.03 8.21 -14.57
C ASP A 52 -16.25 7.99 -15.89
N GLY A 53 -15.23 7.13 -15.88
CA GLY A 53 -14.40 6.86 -17.05
C GLY A 53 -14.73 5.60 -17.82
N PHE A 54 -15.77 4.84 -17.42
CA PHE A 54 -16.10 3.58 -18.05
C PHE A 54 -16.85 3.76 -19.37
N ASP A 55 -16.29 3.22 -20.43
CA ASP A 55 -16.89 3.21 -21.77
C ASP A 55 -17.59 1.86 -22.02
N THR A 56 -18.93 1.92 -22.04
CA THR A 56 -19.79 0.73 -22.27
C THR A 56 -19.67 0.16 -23.67
N THR A 57 -19.15 0.94 -24.65
CA THR A 57 -19.02 0.51 -26.04
C THR A 57 -17.89 -0.48 -26.28
N ARG A 58 -16.95 -0.59 -25.33
CA ARG A 58 -15.78 -1.48 -25.44
C ARG A 58 -16.07 -2.95 -25.20
N GLY A 59 -17.29 -3.34 -24.83
CA GLY A 59 -17.67 -4.73 -24.66
C GLY A 59 -16.97 -5.50 -23.52
N VAL A 60 -16.28 -4.79 -22.62
CA VAL A 60 -15.62 -5.39 -21.44
C VAL A 60 -16.50 -5.26 -20.20
N CYS A 61 -16.34 -6.20 -19.25
CA CYS A 61 -17.04 -6.09 -17.98
C CYS A 61 -16.52 -4.90 -17.16
N PHE A 62 -17.43 -4.20 -16.46
CA PHE A 62 -17.06 -3.07 -15.60
C PHE A 62 -15.97 -3.43 -14.59
N SER A 63 -16.06 -4.58 -13.93
CA SER A 63 -15.07 -5.05 -12.96
C SER A 63 -13.65 -5.17 -13.54
N THR A 64 -13.54 -5.57 -14.82
CA THR A 64 -12.23 -5.67 -15.50
C THR A 64 -11.55 -4.32 -15.65
N TYR A 65 -12.34 -3.26 -15.86
CA TYR A 65 -11.85 -1.89 -15.93
C TYR A 65 -11.67 -1.26 -14.52
N ALA A 66 -12.62 -1.48 -13.63
CA ALA A 66 -12.65 -0.84 -12.31
C ALA A 66 -11.53 -1.33 -11.38
N VAL A 67 -11.25 -2.63 -11.34
CA VAL A 67 -10.25 -3.21 -10.43
C VAL A 67 -8.85 -2.59 -10.60
N PRO A 68 -8.28 -2.45 -11.81
CA PRO A 68 -7.02 -1.72 -12.00
C PRO A 68 -7.05 -0.27 -11.53
N VAL A 69 -8.16 0.44 -11.75
CA VAL A 69 -8.31 1.86 -11.34
C VAL A 69 -8.35 1.96 -9.81
N ILE A 70 -9.15 1.12 -9.14
CA ILE A 70 -9.23 1.03 -7.67
C ILE A 70 -7.85 0.73 -7.08
N LEU A 71 -7.17 -0.30 -7.59
CA LEU A 71 -5.83 -0.66 -7.14
C LEU A 71 -4.81 0.46 -7.38
N GLY A 72 -4.97 1.23 -8.45
CA GLY A 72 -4.14 2.39 -8.74
C GLY A 72 -4.25 3.47 -7.68
N GLU A 73 -5.47 3.80 -7.24
CA GLU A 73 -5.71 4.79 -6.18
C GLU A 73 -5.21 4.29 -4.81
N ILE A 74 -5.45 3.03 -4.46
CA ILE A 74 -4.92 2.43 -3.23
C ILE A 74 -3.38 2.48 -3.22
N LYS A 75 -2.73 2.12 -4.33
CA LYS A 75 -1.26 2.15 -4.42
C LYS A 75 -0.67 3.56 -4.30
N LYS A 76 -1.43 4.62 -4.60
CA LYS A 76 -0.99 5.99 -4.36
C LYS A 76 -0.77 6.28 -2.89
N LEU A 77 -1.60 5.74 -1.98
CA LEU A 77 -1.38 5.91 -0.54
C LEU A 77 0.01 5.41 -0.11
N PHE A 78 0.43 4.25 -0.63
CA PHE A 78 1.75 3.70 -0.34
C PHE A 78 2.88 4.52 -0.97
N ARG A 79 2.62 5.18 -2.09
CA ARG A 79 3.61 6.02 -2.76
C ARG A 79 3.73 7.40 -2.14
N ASP A 80 2.59 8.03 -1.85
CA ASP A 80 2.49 9.43 -1.47
C ASP A 80 2.29 9.57 0.06
N GLY A 81 1.76 8.53 0.73
CA GLY A 81 1.56 8.46 2.17
C GLY A 81 2.82 8.02 2.92
N GLY A 82 2.97 8.55 4.11
CA GLY A 82 4.02 8.24 5.07
C GLY A 82 4.41 9.50 5.84
N THR A 83 4.56 9.39 7.15
CA THR A 83 4.96 10.48 8.06
C THR A 83 6.33 11.07 7.66
N VAL A 84 7.19 10.25 7.05
CA VAL A 84 8.51 10.66 6.55
C VAL A 84 8.51 10.61 5.03
N LYS A 85 8.95 11.72 4.41
CA LYS A 85 9.09 11.81 2.95
C LYS A 85 10.28 10.98 2.47
N VAL A 86 9.99 9.86 1.82
CA VAL A 86 10.99 8.97 1.21
C VAL A 86 11.00 9.17 -0.30
N SER A 87 12.19 9.19 -0.92
CA SER A 87 12.33 9.32 -2.37
C SER A 87 11.64 8.15 -3.11
N ARG A 88 11.14 8.43 -4.30
CA ARG A 88 10.45 7.41 -5.13
C ARG A 88 11.36 6.22 -5.44
N SER A 89 12.62 6.47 -5.80
CA SER A 89 13.60 5.43 -6.10
C SER A 89 13.84 4.50 -4.91
N LEU A 90 13.90 5.05 -3.70
CA LEU A 90 14.09 4.26 -2.48
C LEU A 90 12.86 3.42 -2.15
N LYS A 91 11.64 3.98 -2.32
CA LYS A 91 10.39 3.21 -2.17
C LYS A 91 10.30 2.05 -3.19
N GLU A 92 10.66 2.31 -4.45
CA GLU A 92 10.69 1.28 -5.50
C GLU A 92 11.73 0.19 -5.19
N LEU A 93 12.90 0.57 -4.67
CA LEU A 93 13.90 -0.39 -4.21
C LEU A 93 13.37 -1.23 -3.04
N GLY A 94 12.71 -0.63 -2.06
CA GLY A 94 12.10 -1.34 -0.94
C GLY A 94 11.06 -2.38 -1.38
N LEU A 95 10.23 -2.06 -2.39
CA LEU A 95 9.28 -3.02 -2.96
C LEU A 95 9.99 -4.20 -3.63
N LYS A 96 11.10 -3.96 -4.36
CA LYS A 96 11.91 -5.02 -4.98
C LYS A 96 12.57 -5.90 -3.92
N VAL A 97 13.11 -5.29 -2.87
CA VAL A 97 13.73 -6.01 -1.74
C VAL A 97 12.71 -6.96 -1.09
N ASN A 98 11.50 -6.48 -0.78
CA ASN A 98 10.47 -7.30 -0.17
C ASN A 98 10.02 -8.44 -1.09
N ALA A 99 9.86 -8.18 -2.39
CA ALA A 99 9.52 -9.21 -3.37
C ALA A 99 10.59 -10.32 -3.45
N GLU A 100 11.88 -9.95 -3.45
CA GLU A 100 12.98 -10.92 -3.48
C GLU A 100 13.10 -11.70 -2.16
N ARG A 101 12.87 -11.05 -1.01
CA ARG A 101 12.82 -11.75 0.29
C ARG A 101 11.73 -12.82 0.30
N GLU A 102 10.51 -12.46 -0.13
CA GLU A 102 9.42 -13.44 -0.23
C GLU A 102 9.73 -14.57 -1.22
N ARG A 103 10.37 -14.26 -2.35
CA ARG A 103 10.77 -15.24 -3.34
C ARG A 103 11.80 -16.22 -2.78
N CYS A 104 12.86 -15.72 -2.14
CA CYS A 104 13.89 -16.54 -1.53
C CYS A 104 13.31 -17.41 -0.41
N LEU A 105 12.48 -16.84 0.45
CA LEU A 105 11.84 -17.58 1.55
C LEU A 105 10.99 -18.75 1.03
N LYS A 106 10.25 -18.55 -0.07
CA LYS A 106 9.45 -19.60 -0.71
C LYS A 106 10.30 -20.72 -1.33
N HIS A 107 11.47 -20.38 -1.89
CA HIS A 107 12.34 -21.35 -2.60
C HIS A 107 13.33 -22.07 -1.69
N THR A 108 13.91 -21.37 -0.74
CA THR A 108 14.99 -21.90 0.12
C THR A 108 14.56 -22.14 1.56
N GLY A 109 13.38 -21.64 1.97
CA GLY A 109 12.93 -21.66 3.36
C GLY A 109 13.72 -20.73 4.28
N GLN A 110 14.68 -19.97 3.77
CA GLN A 110 15.53 -19.05 4.52
C GLN A 110 15.41 -17.62 3.99
N GLU A 111 15.51 -16.66 4.91
CA GLU A 111 15.49 -15.25 4.56
C GLU A 111 16.88 -14.83 4.06
N PRO A 112 16.98 -14.16 2.88
CA PRO A 112 18.26 -13.74 2.33
C PRO A 112 18.85 -12.59 3.16
N GLY A 113 20.18 -12.63 3.37
CA GLY A 113 20.91 -11.55 4.00
C GLY A 113 21.02 -10.28 3.10
N VAL A 114 21.39 -9.15 3.72
CA VAL A 114 21.55 -7.86 3.00
C VAL A 114 22.55 -7.96 1.85
N ALA A 115 23.66 -8.68 2.03
CA ALA A 115 24.69 -8.88 0.99
C ALA A 115 24.13 -9.65 -0.21
N GLN A 116 23.38 -10.72 0.03
CA GLN A 116 22.74 -11.52 -1.03
C GLN A 116 21.71 -10.71 -1.82
N LEU A 117 20.90 -9.91 -1.10
CA LEU A 117 19.94 -9.01 -1.75
C LEU A 117 20.62 -7.95 -2.61
N ALA A 118 21.78 -7.44 -2.15
CA ALA A 118 22.57 -6.48 -2.91
C ALA A 118 23.10 -7.06 -4.22
N GLU A 119 23.58 -8.31 -4.21
CA GLU A 119 24.00 -9.03 -5.41
C GLU A 119 22.84 -9.29 -6.37
N ILE A 120 21.69 -9.80 -5.87
CA ILE A 120 20.52 -10.11 -6.69
C ILE A 120 19.96 -8.85 -7.36
N LEU A 121 19.88 -7.74 -6.63
CA LEU A 121 19.31 -6.48 -7.11
C LEU A 121 20.33 -5.55 -7.76
N GLN A 122 21.59 -5.98 -7.87
CA GLN A 122 22.70 -5.22 -8.47
C GLN A 122 22.83 -3.80 -7.87
N THR A 123 22.82 -3.73 -6.55
CA THR A 123 22.89 -2.49 -5.77
C THR A 123 23.84 -2.65 -4.59
N THR A 124 24.07 -1.60 -3.81
CA THR A 124 24.98 -1.67 -2.65
C THR A 124 24.26 -2.13 -1.38
N PRO A 125 24.94 -2.82 -0.44
CA PRO A 125 24.37 -3.22 0.83
C PRO A 125 23.77 -2.05 1.64
N GLU A 126 24.39 -0.85 1.55
CA GLU A 126 23.94 0.36 2.20
C GLU A 126 22.58 0.82 1.66
N GLN A 127 22.40 0.76 0.34
CA GLN A 127 21.13 1.09 -0.30
C GLN A 127 20.03 0.09 0.06
N ILE A 128 20.34 -1.20 0.18
CA ILE A 128 19.40 -2.22 0.67
C ILE A 128 18.99 -1.92 2.12
N ALA A 129 19.96 -1.67 3.00
CA ALA A 129 19.69 -1.34 4.40
C ALA A 129 18.81 -0.09 4.54
N LEU A 130 19.12 0.95 3.75
CA LEU A 130 18.34 2.18 3.72
C LEU A 130 16.90 1.93 3.20
N ALA A 131 16.74 1.11 2.16
CA ALA A 131 15.43 0.77 1.60
C ALA A 131 14.57 -0.04 2.59
N ILE A 132 15.17 -0.97 3.34
CA ILE A 132 14.49 -1.72 4.40
C ILE A 132 14.02 -0.76 5.50
N ARG A 133 14.90 0.11 6.02
CA ARG A 133 14.53 1.09 7.05
C ARG A 133 13.45 2.05 6.58
N ALA A 134 13.52 2.54 5.35
CA ALA A 134 12.53 3.44 4.77
C ALA A 134 11.16 2.78 4.53
N SER A 135 11.11 1.45 4.51
CA SER A 135 9.88 0.66 4.34
C SER A 135 9.19 0.31 5.67
N LEU A 136 9.86 0.54 6.79
CA LEU A 136 9.28 0.32 8.12
C LEU A 136 8.25 1.42 8.43
N PRO A 137 7.12 1.07 9.06
CA PRO A 137 6.17 2.06 9.55
C PRO A 137 6.82 2.94 10.62
N ALA A 138 6.40 4.20 10.69
CA ALA A 138 6.79 5.07 11.78
C ALA A 138 6.24 4.50 13.11
N LEU A 139 7.07 4.47 14.13
CA LEU A 139 6.63 4.08 15.47
C LEU A 139 5.93 5.29 16.11
N SER A 140 4.80 5.04 16.79
CA SER A 140 4.15 6.04 17.62
C SER A 140 4.97 6.26 18.88
N LEU A 141 5.23 7.52 19.23
CA LEU A 141 5.83 7.88 20.51
C LEU A 141 4.79 7.95 21.63
N THR A 142 3.50 7.93 21.27
CA THR A 142 2.41 7.88 22.25
C THR A 142 2.16 6.43 22.63
N PRO A 143 2.20 6.05 23.91
CA PRO A 143 1.91 4.68 24.32
C PRO A 143 0.48 4.32 23.93
N SER A 144 0.27 3.15 23.31
CA SER A 144 -1.04 2.54 23.23
C SER A 144 -1.47 2.19 24.67
N ASN A 145 -2.74 2.46 25.01
CA ASN A 145 -3.35 2.15 26.31
C ASN A 145 -3.34 0.63 26.58
N ASP A 146 -2.20 0.08 26.92
CA ASP A 146 -2.10 -1.19 27.60
C ASP A 146 -2.11 -0.90 29.12
N GLU A 147 -2.84 -1.71 29.88
CA GLU A 147 -3.29 -1.56 31.27
C GLU A 147 -2.20 -1.23 32.34
N ASP A 148 -0.96 -1.03 31.94
CA ASP A 148 0.17 -0.64 32.79
C ASP A 148 0.69 0.74 32.43
N GLY A 149 0.02 1.76 32.98
CA GLY A 149 0.43 3.13 33.23
C GLY A 149 1.62 3.70 32.44
N ASN A 150 1.28 4.58 31.50
CA ASN A 150 2.04 5.81 31.18
C ASN A 150 3.57 5.68 31.11
N ARG A 151 4.10 4.88 30.19
CA ARG A 151 5.51 4.99 29.77
C ARG A 151 5.57 5.83 28.51
N GLU A 152 5.82 7.11 28.66
CA GLU A 152 6.35 7.92 27.57
C GLU A 152 7.68 7.31 27.13
N TRP A 153 7.82 7.06 25.83
CA TRP A 153 9.12 6.68 25.28
C TRP A 153 10.00 7.92 25.33
N ASP A 154 10.86 7.99 26.35
CA ASP A 154 11.88 9.02 26.45
C ASP A 154 12.95 8.72 25.39
N VAL A 155 12.93 9.49 24.31
CA VAL A 155 13.96 9.42 23.28
C VAL A 155 15.10 10.31 23.71
N PRO A 156 16.25 9.74 24.11
CA PRO A 156 17.39 10.58 24.49
C PRO A 156 17.78 11.47 23.31
N VAL A 157 17.73 12.77 23.52
CA VAL A 157 18.25 13.76 22.59
C VAL A 157 19.69 14.01 22.97
N ASP A 158 20.63 13.67 22.08
CA ASP A 158 22.01 14.11 22.21
C ASP A 158 22.00 15.64 22.18
N SER A 159 22.19 16.26 23.34
CA SER A 159 22.40 17.70 23.41
C SER A 159 23.73 18.01 22.69
N PRO A 160 23.76 18.95 21.74
CA PRO A 160 25.03 19.39 21.19
C PRO A 160 25.84 19.95 22.36
N GLU A 161 27.00 19.37 22.61
CA GLU A 161 27.97 19.92 23.56
C GLU A 161 28.31 21.34 23.10
N GLU A 162 28.17 22.31 24.04
CA GLU A 162 28.60 23.70 23.87
C GLU A 162 30.15 23.79 23.74
#